data_11a3b474bf2e1f190ec1e62fe8160652
#
_entry.id   11a3b474bf2e1f190ec1e62fe8160652
#
_cell.length_a   1.000
_cell.length_b   1.000
_cell.length_c   1.000
_cell.angle_alpha   90.00
_cell.angle_beta   90.00
_cell.angle_gamma   90.00
#
_symmetry.space_group_name_H-M   'P 1'
#
loop_
_entity.id
_entity.type
_entity.pdbx_description
1 polymer ?
#
loop_
_entity_poly.entity_id
_entity_poly.type
_entity_poly.pdbx_seq_one_letter_code
_entity_poly.pdbx_strand_id
1 'polypeptide(L)'
;MARIRTIKPEFPHSESMGRVSRESRLCFILLWTIADDAGRLRGNSRMLASLLYPYDDDAKNKIDGWLTQLSSEGCIARYEVDSTSYIQVRKWTEHQKIDKPSQSRLPAFDESSRILAKGSEASTTDLGPRTVDLGMEGNGGEGTDSGTPEPGEPPAIGIPLIDGTDHAVTNADVAEWVTAYPGVDVM
;
A
#
# COMPACT_ATOMS: atom_id res chain seq x y z
N MET A 1 16.88 5.44 -15.29
CA MET A 1 17.45 6.78 -15.13
C MET A 1 16.28 7.75 -15.10
N ALA A 2 16.15 8.57 -14.04
CA ALA A 2 15.09 9.58 -13.94
C ALA A 2 15.20 10.62 -15.08
N ARG A 3 14.07 11.13 -15.55
CA ARG A 3 14.00 12.06 -16.68
C ARG A 3 13.09 13.24 -16.35
N ILE A 4 13.44 14.41 -16.90
CA ILE A 4 12.56 15.58 -16.86
C ILE A 4 11.34 15.28 -17.74
N ARG A 5 10.14 15.50 -17.18
CA ARG A 5 8.86 15.29 -17.84
C ARG A 5 8.00 16.55 -17.75
N THR A 6 7.12 16.72 -18.70
CA THR A 6 6.21 17.88 -18.75
C THR A 6 4.83 17.50 -18.26
N ILE A 7 4.17 18.42 -17.57
CA ILE A 7 2.77 18.31 -17.19
C ILE A 7 1.98 19.25 -18.07
N LYS A 8 1.01 18.74 -18.81
CA LYS A 8 0.14 19.56 -19.66
C LYS A 8 -0.87 20.34 -18.82
N PRO A 9 -1.28 21.54 -19.24
CA PRO A 9 -2.27 22.36 -18.53
C PRO A 9 -3.63 21.63 -18.34
N GLU A 10 -3.96 20.69 -19.24
CA GLU A 10 -5.20 19.92 -19.18
C GLU A 10 -5.22 18.83 -18.10
N PHE A 11 -4.06 18.49 -17.53
CA PHE A 11 -3.95 17.45 -16.52
C PHE A 11 -4.93 17.61 -15.34
N PRO A 12 -5.06 18.79 -14.70
CA PRO A 12 -6.00 18.98 -13.60
C PRO A 12 -7.48 18.93 -14.03
N HIS A 13 -7.78 19.07 -15.31
CA HIS A 13 -9.14 19.02 -15.86
C HIS A 13 -9.57 17.61 -16.29
N SER A 14 -8.68 16.61 -16.18
CA SER A 14 -8.99 15.22 -16.51
C SER A 14 -10.00 14.64 -15.53
N GLU A 15 -11.10 14.09 -16.04
CA GLU A 15 -12.12 13.41 -15.22
C GLU A 15 -11.54 12.23 -14.45
N SER A 16 -10.66 11.42 -15.05
CA SER A 16 -9.96 10.33 -14.37
C SER A 16 -9.14 10.84 -13.19
N MET A 17 -8.46 11.98 -13.35
CA MET A 17 -7.75 12.63 -12.26
C MET A 17 -8.69 13.19 -11.19
N GLY A 18 -9.90 13.58 -11.57
CA GLY A 18 -10.94 14.00 -10.64
C GLY A 18 -11.44 12.87 -9.72
N ARG A 19 -11.43 11.63 -10.21
CA ARG A 19 -11.92 10.44 -9.48
C ARG A 19 -10.89 9.76 -8.58
N VAL A 20 -9.61 10.07 -8.71
CA VAL A 20 -8.54 9.54 -7.85
C VAL A 20 -8.15 10.52 -6.74
N SER A 21 -7.56 10.02 -5.67
CA SER A 21 -7.06 10.83 -4.56
C SER A 21 -5.95 11.79 -5.00
N ARG A 22 -5.68 12.83 -4.19
CA ARG A 22 -4.60 13.80 -4.47
C ARG A 22 -3.24 13.12 -4.49
N GLU A 23 -3.01 12.19 -3.58
CA GLU A 23 -1.80 11.40 -3.47
C GLU A 23 -1.62 10.51 -4.70
N SER A 24 -2.71 9.90 -5.21
CA SER A 24 -2.67 9.12 -6.44
C SER A 24 -2.31 9.98 -7.66
N ARG A 25 -2.81 11.24 -7.73
CA ARG A 25 -2.41 12.18 -8.80
C ARG A 25 -0.93 12.51 -8.73
N LEU A 26 -0.42 12.79 -7.52
CA LEU A 26 1.00 13.02 -7.31
C LEU A 26 1.81 11.79 -7.69
N CYS A 27 1.39 10.61 -7.23
CA CYS A 27 2.02 9.33 -7.60
C CYS A 27 2.09 9.17 -9.12
N PHE A 28 1.00 9.46 -9.84
CA PHE A 28 0.95 9.35 -11.29
C PHE A 28 1.99 10.24 -11.99
N ILE A 29 2.12 11.49 -11.55
CA ILE A 29 3.14 12.43 -12.09
C ILE A 29 4.56 11.92 -11.77
N LEU A 30 4.79 11.46 -10.55
CA LEU A 30 6.09 10.95 -10.14
C LEU A 30 6.50 9.69 -10.92
N LEU A 31 5.54 8.79 -11.23
CA LEU A 31 5.79 7.63 -12.09
C LEU A 31 6.37 8.03 -13.46
N TRP A 32 5.95 9.17 -14.03
CA TRP A 32 6.47 9.63 -15.31
C TRP A 32 7.96 9.91 -15.29
N THR A 33 8.48 10.39 -14.15
CA THR A 33 9.90 10.74 -14.01
C THR A 33 10.84 9.54 -14.10
N ILE A 34 10.34 8.34 -13.72
CA ILE A 34 11.10 7.10 -13.72
C ILE A 34 10.72 6.15 -14.87
N ALA A 35 9.63 6.46 -15.59
CA ALA A 35 9.22 5.71 -16.78
C ALA A 35 10.23 5.88 -17.92
N ASP A 36 10.42 4.83 -18.70
CA ASP A 36 11.21 4.87 -19.93
C ASP A 36 10.47 5.63 -21.05
N ASP A 37 11.05 5.68 -22.23
CA ASP A 37 10.48 6.42 -23.36
C ASP A 37 9.23 5.77 -23.96
N ALA A 38 8.96 4.52 -23.61
CA ALA A 38 7.73 3.83 -23.95
C ALA A 38 6.65 3.92 -22.84
N GLY A 39 6.94 4.64 -21.74
CA GLY A 39 6.03 4.77 -20.60
C GLY A 39 5.99 3.54 -19.71
N ARG A 40 7.06 2.71 -19.70
CA ARG A 40 7.16 1.48 -18.93
C ARG A 40 8.10 1.66 -17.75
N LEU A 41 7.79 0.97 -16.66
CA LEU A 41 8.63 0.94 -15.47
C LEU A 41 8.42 -0.37 -14.68
N ARG A 42 9.33 -0.68 -13.77
CA ARG A 42 9.15 -1.78 -12.82
C ARG A 42 8.06 -1.43 -11.83
N GLY A 43 7.18 -2.41 -11.53
CA GLY A 43 5.93 -2.21 -10.79
C GLY A 43 5.97 -2.63 -9.33
N ASN A 44 7.15 -2.96 -8.76
CA ASN A 44 7.25 -3.34 -7.37
C ASN A 44 6.92 -2.16 -6.45
N SER A 45 5.83 -2.24 -5.69
CA SER A 45 5.29 -1.15 -4.87
C SER A 45 6.29 -0.66 -3.82
N ARG A 46 7.04 -1.57 -3.19
CA ARG A 46 8.04 -1.21 -2.17
C ARG A 46 9.21 -0.42 -2.78
N MET A 47 9.68 -0.85 -3.95
CA MET A 47 10.72 -0.13 -4.68
C MET A 47 10.22 1.25 -5.10
N LEU A 48 9.00 1.35 -5.62
CA LEU A 48 8.40 2.60 -6.05
C LEU A 48 8.25 3.58 -4.87
N ALA A 49 7.79 3.11 -3.71
CA ALA A 49 7.71 3.93 -2.51
C ALA A 49 9.07 4.54 -2.15
N SER A 50 10.13 3.73 -2.14
CA SER A 50 11.48 4.21 -1.82
C SER A 50 12.03 5.21 -2.84
N LEU A 51 11.67 5.08 -4.12
CA LEU A 51 12.15 5.96 -5.18
C LEU A 51 11.39 7.27 -5.28
N LEU A 52 10.08 7.24 -5.06
CA LEU A 52 9.19 8.39 -5.30
C LEU A 52 8.88 9.17 -4.03
N TYR A 53 8.97 8.52 -2.88
CA TYR A 53 8.60 9.05 -1.57
C TYR A 53 9.67 8.72 -0.51
N PRO A 54 10.94 9.13 -0.73
CA PRO A 54 12.05 8.72 0.14
C PRO A 54 11.97 9.26 1.57
N TYR A 55 11.11 10.26 1.82
CA TYR A 55 10.93 10.91 3.12
C TYR A 55 9.57 10.63 3.76
N ASP A 56 8.71 9.85 3.09
CA ASP A 56 7.36 9.56 3.55
C ASP A 56 7.30 8.11 4.06
N ASP A 57 7.39 7.92 5.37
CA ASP A 57 7.45 6.61 6.01
C ASP A 57 6.21 5.74 5.75
N ASP A 58 5.06 6.36 5.56
CA ASP A 58 3.78 5.70 5.31
C ASP A 58 3.56 5.31 3.83
N ALA A 59 4.35 5.88 2.91
CA ALA A 59 4.20 5.63 1.48
C ALA A 59 4.29 4.15 1.12
N LYS A 60 5.13 3.39 1.80
CA LYS A 60 5.30 1.93 1.59
C LYS A 60 4.00 1.14 1.81
N ASN A 61 3.12 1.64 2.68
CA ASN A 61 1.84 1.01 3.01
C ASN A 61 0.69 1.52 2.14
N LYS A 62 0.82 2.73 1.58
CA LYS A 62 -0.26 3.43 0.84
C LYS A 62 -0.12 3.33 -0.67
N ILE A 63 1.11 3.21 -1.19
CA ILE A 63 1.39 3.31 -2.63
C ILE A 63 0.62 2.27 -3.46
N ASP A 64 0.42 1.06 -2.95
CA ASP A 64 -0.31 0.03 -3.67
C ASP A 64 -1.78 0.42 -3.87
N GLY A 65 -2.39 1.07 -2.88
CA GLY A 65 -3.72 1.66 -3.00
C GLY A 65 -3.80 2.77 -4.05
N TRP A 66 -2.78 3.65 -4.12
CA TRP A 66 -2.70 4.69 -5.15
C TRP A 66 -2.57 4.10 -6.57
N LEU A 67 -1.71 3.09 -6.72
CA LEU A 67 -1.56 2.36 -7.99
C LEU A 67 -2.85 1.64 -8.39
N THR A 68 -3.60 1.11 -7.43
CA THR A 68 -4.89 0.47 -7.68
C THR A 68 -5.93 1.48 -8.17
N GLN A 69 -6.03 2.66 -7.57
CA GLN A 69 -6.90 3.73 -8.05
C GLN A 69 -6.55 4.14 -9.49
N LEU A 70 -5.26 4.36 -9.78
CA LEU A 70 -4.80 4.73 -11.13
C LEU A 70 -5.08 3.63 -12.16
N SER A 71 -4.95 2.37 -11.77
CA SER A 71 -5.26 1.23 -12.64
C SER A 71 -6.76 1.13 -12.90
N SER A 72 -7.59 1.37 -11.88
CA SER A 72 -9.05 1.37 -11.98
C SER A 72 -9.59 2.42 -12.95
N GLU A 73 -8.95 3.60 -12.95
CA GLU A 73 -9.26 4.70 -13.86
C GLU A 73 -8.60 4.55 -15.25
N GLY A 74 -7.92 3.43 -15.50
CA GLY A 74 -7.26 3.17 -16.77
C GLY A 74 -6.08 4.09 -17.09
N CYS A 75 -5.53 4.79 -16.09
CA CYS A 75 -4.35 5.66 -16.25
C CYS A 75 -3.07 4.84 -16.41
N ILE A 76 -3.00 3.69 -15.74
CA ILE A 76 -1.90 2.73 -15.84
C ILE A 76 -2.45 1.32 -16.06
N ALA A 77 -1.62 0.44 -16.62
CA ALA A 77 -1.82 -0.99 -16.59
C ALA A 77 -0.75 -1.63 -15.71
N ARG A 78 -1.16 -2.45 -14.73
CA ARG A 78 -0.27 -3.26 -13.89
C ARG A 78 -0.27 -4.67 -14.44
N TYR A 79 0.89 -5.23 -14.70
CA TYR A 79 1.03 -6.56 -15.29
C TYR A 79 2.29 -7.27 -14.79
N GLU A 80 2.35 -8.55 -15.02
CA GLU A 80 3.45 -9.41 -14.59
C GLU A 80 3.97 -10.23 -15.78
N VAL A 81 5.28 -10.26 -15.92
CA VAL A 81 5.99 -11.12 -16.88
C VAL A 81 7.13 -11.80 -16.12
N ASP A 82 7.24 -13.10 -16.23
CA ASP A 82 8.26 -13.91 -15.53
C ASP A 82 8.37 -13.58 -14.04
N SER A 83 7.23 -13.55 -13.34
CA SER A 83 7.12 -13.23 -11.91
C SER A 83 7.67 -11.84 -11.51
N THR A 84 7.84 -10.96 -12.48
CA THR A 84 8.27 -9.58 -12.25
C THR A 84 7.13 -8.63 -12.58
N SER A 85 6.81 -7.75 -11.64
CA SER A 85 5.75 -6.74 -11.82
C SER A 85 6.25 -5.57 -12.65
N TYR A 86 5.39 -5.10 -13.55
CA TYR A 86 5.62 -3.94 -14.40
C TYR A 86 4.39 -3.02 -14.40
N ILE A 87 4.61 -1.78 -14.78
CA ILE A 87 3.57 -0.78 -15.01
C ILE A 87 3.77 -0.18 -16.39
N GLN A 88 2.68 -0.07 -17.15
CA GLN A 88 2.60 0.69 -18.38
C GLN A 88 1.74 1.93 -18.13
N VAL A 89 2.27 3.13 -18.29
CA VAL A 89 1.47 4.35 -18.35
C VAL A 89 0.67 4.31 -19.65
N ARG A 90 -0.66 4.35 -19.51
CA ARG A 90 -1.57 4.31 -20.68
C ARG A 90 -1.50 5.65 -21.41
N LYS A 91 -1.72 5.61 -22.72
CA LYS A 91 -1.70 6.82 -23.58
C LYS A 91 -0.42 7.66 -23.41
N TRP A 92 0.72 7.01 -23.23
CA TRP A 92 1.99 7.66 -22.91
C TRP A 92 2.35 8.80 -23.89
N THR A 93 2.19 8.59 -25.19
CA THR A 93 2.47 9.56 -26.23
C THR A 93 1.55 10.79 -26.21
N GLU A 94 0.38 10.67 -25.60
CA GLU A 94 -0.51 11.80 -25.35
C GLU A 94 0.00 12.64 -24.16
N HIS A 95 0.62 12.00 -23.16
CA HIS A 95 1.18 12.69 -21.99
C HIS A 95 2.54 13.33 -22.29
N GLN A 96 3.40 12.63 -23.04
CA GLN A 96 4.79 13.04 -23.26
C GLN A 96 5.15 13.08 -24.75
N LYS A 97 5.71 14.19 -25.18
CA LYS A 97 6.34 14.30 -26.49
C LYS A 97 7.83 13.98 -26.35
N ILE A 98 8.30 12.96 -27.05
CA ILE A 98 9.70 12.52 -27.03
C ILE A 98 10.19 12.50 -28.47
N ASP A 99 11.11 13.39 -28.79
CA ASP A 99 11.55 13.57 -30.18
C ASP A 99 12.42 12.42 -30.70
N LYS A 100 13.20 11.77 -29.83
CA LYS A 100 14.06 10.63 -30.15
C LYS A 100 13.91 9.54 -29.08
N PRO A 101 12.83 8.76 -29.12
CA PRO A 101 12.61 7.73 -28.12
C PRO A 101 13.64 6.61 -28.23
N SER A 102 14.21 6.22 -27.11
CA SER A 102 15.03 5.03 -26.99
C SER A 102 14.14 3.78 -26.97
N GLN A 103 14.61 2.68 -27.55
CA GLN A 103 13.89 1.43 -27.45
C GLN A 103 13.81 0.98 -25.98
N SER A 104 12.61 0.60 -25.54
CA SER A 104 12.39 0.06 -24.20
C SER A 104 13.09 -1.29 -24.03
N ARG A 105 13.72 -1.47 -22.88
CA ARG A 105 14.29 -2.77 -22.43
C ARG A 105 13.33 -3.56 -21.57
N LEU A 106 12.17 -2.96 -21.23
CA LEU A 106 11.15 -3.60 -20.41
C LEU A 106 10.12 -4.29 -21.32
N PRO A 107 9.56 -5.43 -20.89
CA PRO A 107 8.57 -6.16 -21.68
C PRO A 107 7.36 -5.28 -21.97
N ALA A 108 6.75 -5.47 -23.13
CA ALA A 108 5.51 -4.77 -23.46
C ALA A 108 4.34 -5.40 -22.68
N PHE A 109 3.32 -4.58 -22.44
CA PHE A 109 2.03 -5.10 -22.02
C PHE A 109 1.36 -5.75 -23.25
N ASP A 110 1.21 -7.05 -23.21
CA ASP A 110 0.58 -7.86 -24.26
C ASP A 110 -0.26 -9.00 -23.65
N GLU A 111 -0.82 -9.86 -24.50
CA GLU A 111 -1.67 -10.97 -24.06
C GLU A 111 -0.92 -12.05 -23.24
N SER A 112 0.41 -12.13 -23.35
CA SER A 112 1.23 -13.02 -22.52
C SER A 112 1.44 -12.48 -21.10
N SER A 113 1.14 -11.23 -20.90
CA SER A 113 1.29 -10.56 -19.60
C SER A 113 0.12 -10.89 -18.70
N ARG A 114 0.41 -11.36 -17.48
CA ARG A 114 -0.61 -11.53 -16.46
C ARG A 114 -1.03 -10.15 -15.92
N ILE A 115 -2.28 -9.77 -16.16
CA ILE A 115 -2.84 -8.54 -15.57
C ILE A 115 -2.99 -8.76 -14.07
N LEU A 116 -2.38 -7.89 -13.26
CA LEU A 116 -2.62 -7.82 -11.84
C LEU A 116 -3.99 -7.17 -11.64
N ALA A 117 -5.00 -8.01 -11.36
CA ALA A 117 -6.38 -7.59 -11.20
C ALA A 117 -6.56 -6.62 -10.03
N LYS A 118 -7.65 -5.85 -10.09
CA LYS A 118 -8.14 -5.00 -9.01
C LYS A 118 -8.21 -5.80 -7.71
N GLY A 119 -7.44 -5.38 -6.71
CA GLY A 119 -7.51 -5.94 -5.36
C GLY A 119 -7.05 -7.39 -5.34
N SER A 120 -5.77 -7.62 -5.17
CA SER A 120 -5.30 -8.90 -4.68
C SER A 120 -5.87 -9.08 -3.28
N GLU A 121 -6.95 -9.84 -3.18
CA GLU A 121 -7.16 -10.61 -1.97
C GLU A 121 -5.87 -11.37 -1.74
N ALA A 122 -5.28 -11.18 -0.55
CA ALA A 122 -4.06 -11.85 -0.16
C ALA A 122 -4.17 -13.32 -0.54
N SER A 123 -3.30 -13.77 -1.42
CA SER A 123 -3.07 -15.19 -1.61
C SER A 123 -2.57 -15.71 -0.27
N THR A 124 -3.48 -16.20 0.53
CA THR A 124 -3.15 -17.09 1.62
C THR A 124 -2.54 -18.31 0.96
N THR A 125 -1.22 -18.32 0.92
CA THR A 125 -0.48 -19.54 0.66
C THR A 125 -0.88 -20.48 1.77
N ASP A 126 -1.68 -21.45 1.41
CA ASP A 126 -2.01 -22.63 2.19
C ASP A 126 -0.68 -23.33 2.55
N LEU A 127 -0.14 -22.98 3.71
CA LEU A 127 0.84 -23.80 4.40
C LEU A 127 0.03 -24.82 5.18
N GLY A 128 -0.31 -25.91 4.50
CA GLY A 128 -0.84 -27.10 5.14
C GLY A 128 -0.01 -27.48 6.36
N PRO A 129 -0.66 -27.98 7.42
CA PRO A 129 0.01 -28.31 8.66
C PRO A 129 0.99 -29.47 8.43
N ARG A 130 2.29 -29.17 8.48
CA ARG A 130 3.29 -30.21 8.69
C ARG A 130 3.15 -30.70 10.12
N THR A 131 2.46 -31.79 10.30
CA THR A 131 2.58 -32.66 11.47
C THR A 131 4.02 -33.13 11.58
N VAL A 132 4.77 -32.54 12.49
CA VAL A 132 5.98 -33.16 13.02
C VAL A 132 5.58 -33.82 14.33
N ASP A 133 5.37 -35.12 14.21
CA ASP A 133 5.25 -36.03 15.35
C ASP A 133 6.63 -36.12 16.02
N LEU A 134 6.76 -35.64 17.24
CA LEU A 134 7.80 -36.03 18.17
C LEU A 134 7.15 -36.17 19.53
N GLY A 135 6.87 -37.43 19.89
CA GLY A 135 6.51 -37.77 21.22
C GLY A 135 7.60 -37.49 22.24
N MET A 136 7.24 -37.13 23.44
CA MET A 136 7.78 -37.70 24.69
C MET A 136 7.09 -37.11 25.92
N GLU A 137 6.43 -37.97 26.59
CA GLU A 137 6.16 -38.20 28.01
C GLU A 137 6.48 -37.10 29.06
N GLY A 138 5.45 -36.84 29.85
CA GLY A 138 5.48 -37.04 31.31
C GLY A 138 5.73 -35.80 32.17
N ASN A 139 4.78 -35.37 32.89
CA ASN A 139 4.60 -35.55 34.32
C ASN A 139 3.61 -34.53 34.91
N GLY A 140 2.80 -34.99 35.83
CA GLY A 140 1.64 -34.33 36.37
C GLY A 140 1.91 -33.18 37.36
N GLY A 141 0.82 -32.52 37.70
CA GLY A 141 0.73 -31.50 38.73
C GLY A 141 -0.69 -30.95 38.79
N GLU A 142 -1.50 -31.48 39.69
CA GLU A 142 -2.85 -31.01 40.02
C GLU A 142 -2.83 -29.58 40.58
N GLY A 143 -3.87 -28.81 40.30
CA GLY A 143 -4.12 -27.53 40.94
C GLY A 143 -5.45 -26.92 40.46
N THR A 144 -6.53 -27.34 41.08
CA THR A 144 -7.86 -26.73 40.98
C THR A 144 -7.83 -25.28 41.42
N ASP A 145 -8.37 -24.38 40.64
CA ASP A 145 -9.21 -23.32 41.19
C ASP A 145 -10.19 -22.81 40.13
N SER A 146 -11.47 -22.84 40.46
CA SER A 146 -12.61 -22.40 39.72
C SER A 146 -12.84 -20.93 40.04
N GLY A 147 -12.52 -20.03 39.12
CA GLY A 147 -12.91 -18.63 39.18
C GLY A 147 -13.63 -18.23 37.89
N THR A 148 -14.91 -17.99 37.98
CA THR A 148 -15.74 -17.39 36.92
C THR A 148 -15.23 -16.00 36.64
N PRO A 149 -14.85 -15.62 35.40
CA PRO A 149 -14.52 -14.24 35.11
C PRO A 149 -15.80 -13.40 34.96
N GLU A 150 -15.85 -12.30 35.72
CA GLU A 150 -16.75 -11.16 35.49
C GLU A 150 -16.59 -10.61 34.08
N PRO A 151 -17.60 -9.92 33.47
CA PRO A 151 -17.50 -9.34 32.15
C PRO A 151 -16.44 -8.24 32.14
N GLY A 152 -15.29 -8.55 31.56
CA GLY A 152 -14.14 -7.67 31.50
C GLY A 152 -14.39 -6.41 30.69
N GLU A 153 -13.86 -5.31 31.17
CA GLU A 153 -13.71 -4.04 30.47
C GLU A 153 -13.05 -4.27 29.09
N PRO A 154 -13.45 -3.47 28.07
CA PRO A 154 -12.82 -3.56 26.75
C PRO A 154 -11.31 -3.28 26.88
N PRO A 155 -10.46 -3.95 26.05
CA PRO A 155 -9.02 -3.81 26.16
C PRO A 155 -8.60 -2.36 25.93
N ALA A 156 -7.76 -1.83 26.82
CA ALA A 156 -7.17 -0.52 26.70
C ALA A 156 -6.34 -0.43 25.39
N ILE A 157 -6.52 0.65 24.64
CA ILE A 157 -5.74 0.91 23.42
C ILE A 157 -4.38 1.44 23.87
N GLY A 158 -3.29 0.70 23.58
CA GLY A 158 -1.94 1.17 23.83
C GLY A 158 -1.48 2.18 22.77
N ILE A 159 -1.05 3.36 23.19
CA ILE A 159 -0.44 4.36 22.31
C ILE A 159 1.09 4.34 22.57
N PRO A 160 1.92 4.00 21.56
CA PRO A 160 3.36 4.01 21.72
C PRO A 160 3.89 5.44 21.90
N LEU A 161 4.66 5.66 22.95
CA LEU A 161 5.34 6.93 23.22
C LEU A 161 6.73 6.97 22.56
N ILE A 162 7.25 8.18 22.38
CA ILE A 162 8.57 8.43 21.74
C ILE A 162 9.74 7.78 22.50
N ASP A 163 9.56 7.52 23.78
CA ASP A 163 10.54 6.86 24.64
C ASP A 163 10.51 5.32 24.58
N GLY A 164 9.61 4.75 23.75
CA GLY A 164 9.47 3.30 23.58
C GLY A 164 8.63 2.62 24.64
N THR A 165 7.92 3.37 25.48
CA THR A 165 6.91 2.85 26.40
C THR A 165 5.51 2.97 25.78
N ASP A 166 4.59 2.07 26.16
CA ASP A 166 3.19 2.14 25.76
C ASP A 166 2.35 2.82 26.83
N HIS A 167 1.59 3.83 26.44
CA HIS A 167 0.58 4.43 27.32
C HIS A 167 -0.78 3.76 27.07
N ALA A 168 -1.32 3.10 28.09
CA ALA A 168 -2.67 2.52 28.04
C ALA A 168 -3.73 3.59 28.26
N VAL A 169 -4.50 3.89 27.21
CA VAL A 169 -5.63 4.84 27.31
C VAL A 169 -6.80 4.15 27.97
N THR A 170 -7.25 4.69 29.07
CA THR A 170 -8.42 4.19 29.84
C THR A 170 -9.67 5.00 29.51
N ASN A 171 -10.84 4.47 29.86
CA ASN A 171 -12.10 5.20 29.75
C ASN A 171 -12.11 6.51 30.58
N ALA A 172 -11.32 6.59 31.64
CA ALA A 172 -11.15 7.79 32.44
C ALA A 172 -10.40 8.88 31.67
N ASP A 173 -9.34 8.53 30.93
CA ASP A 173 -8.58 9.45 30.08
C ASP A 173 -9.46 10.03 28.96
N VAL A 174 -10.30 9.19 28.35
CA VAL A 174 -11.25 9.63 27.31
C VAL A 174 -12.27 10.62 27.88
N ALA A 175 -12.80 10.37 29.06
CA ALA A 175 -13.75 11.26 29.71
C ALA A 175 -13.13 12.63 30.07
N GLU A 176 -11.87 12.63 30.51
CA GLU A 176 -11.12 13.85 30.77
C GLU A 176 -10.87 14.66 29.49
N TRP A 177 -10.50 13.99 28.39
CA TRP A 177 -10.28 14.65 27.11
C TRP A 177 -11.56 15.25 26.51
N VAL A 178 -12.69 14.55 26.58
CA VAL A 178 -13.99 15.07 26.15
C VAL A 178 -14.37 16.32 26.92
N THR A 179 -14.04 16.37 28.21
CA THR A 179 -14.31 17.54 29.07
C THR A 179 -13.38 18.71 28.74
N ALA A 180 -12.10 18.40 28.46
CA ALA A 180 -11.09 19.42 28.16
C ALA A 180 -11.26 20.04 26.76
N TYR A 181 -11.77 19.25 25.81
CA TYR A 181 -11.89 19.61 24.38
C TYR A 181 -13.32 19.39 23.86
N PRO A 182 -14.31 20.19 24.30
CA PRO A 182 -15.68 20.04 23.83
C PRO A 182 -15.79 20.36 22.34
N GLY A 183 -16.22 19.39 21.54
CA GLY A 183 -16.38 19.51 20.08
C GLY A 183 -15.36 18.74 19.23
N VAL A 184 -14.49 17.96 19.84
CA VAL A 184 -13.63 16.97 19.15
C VAL A 184 -14.30 15.61 19.28
N ASP A 185 -14.58 14.97 18.13
CA ASP A 185 -15.11 13.59 18.09
C ASP A 185 -13.95 12.63 18.39
N VAL A 186 -13.99 11.96 19.53
CA VAL A 186 -12.92 11.09 20.05
C VAL A 186 -13.22 9.60 19.76
N MET A 187 -14.10 9.30 18.77
CA MET A 187 -14.37 7.94 18.31
C MET A 187 -13.54 7.57 17.10
#